data_b796fc94464ec8562bba5bfac3f3e495
#
_entry.id   b796fc94464ec8562bba5bfac3f3e495
#
_cell.length_a   1.000
_cell.length_b   1.000
_cell.length_c   1.000
_cell.angle_alpha   90.00
_cell.angle_beta   90.00
_cell.angle_gamma   90.00
#
_symmetry.space_group_name_H-M   'P 1'
#
loop_
_entity.id
_entity.type
_entity.pdbx_description
1 polymer ?
#
loop_
_entity_poly.entity_id
_entity_poly.type
_entity_poly.pdbx_seq_one_letter_code
_entity_poly.pdbx_strand_id
1 'polypeptide(L)'
;EDIAAKGEASPAYAKAKAAMDAGTKWSIKLTNGETLEYRIIGINHDNLADGSGKAGLTFLTTSTGIKSRMNSANNNVGGWEASELRAKMNSGEIWNLMPSDFQSKVKSAEKLTINTIGPGKPSAVTATSDRLFLLSYSEIVPTSYWADSDPLTSSEGTQYEAFKGKVMNNHSGNECLKFGGFWWERSPQPLSFSFFHGVDFWGDPSGSGDPAGLYYVSPLGALVSSASIERPAQPCAGLSLGN
;
A
#
# COMPACT_ATOMS: atom_id res chain seq x y z
N GLU A 1 -7.73 15.54 9.10
CA GLU A 1 -8.45 16.72 8.55
C GLU A 1 -7.55 17.97 8.52
N ASP A 2 -6.90 18.32 9.63
CA ASP A 2 -6.12 19.56 9.69
C ASP A 2 -4.94 19.56 8.67
N ILE A 3 -4.22 18.44 8.52
CA ILE A 3 -3.15 18.30 7.52
C ILE A 3 -3.73 18.40 6.10
N ALA A 4 -4.87 17.76 5.83
CA ALA A 4 -5.51 17.81 4.51
C ALA A 4 -5.93 19.22 4.12
N ALA A 5 -6.40 20.01 5.10
CA ALA A 5 -6.87 21.37 4.87
C ALA A 5 -5.73 22.43 4.82
N LYS A 6 -4.71 22.27 5.66
CA LYS A 6 -3.67 23.28 5.89
C LYS A 6 -2.29 22.91 5.35
N GLY A 7 -2.10 21.64 4.92
CA GLY A 7 -0.80 21.16 4.45
C GLY A 7 0.30 21.39 5.48
N GLU A 8 1.41 21.95 5.05
CA GLU A 8 2.58 22.23 5.90
C GLU A 8 2.33 23.26 7.00
N ALA A 9 1.30 24.09 6.88
CA ALA A 9 0.90 25.02 7.92
C ALA A 9 0.18 24.35 9.11
N SER A 10 -0.16 23.07 9.00
CA SER A 10 -0.76 22.32 10.10
C SER A 10 0.28 22.03 11.18
N PRO A 11 -0.01 22.27 12.47
CA PRO A 11 0.87 21.84 13.58
C PRO A 11 1.12 20.33 13.60
N ALA A 12 0.19 19.54 13.04
CA ALA A 12 0.30 18.09 12.95
C ALA A 12 1.25 17.64 11.83
N TYR A 13 1.51 18.48 10.82
CA TYR A 13 2.36 18.13 9.68
C TYR A 13 3.79 17.80 10.11
N ALA A 14 4.41 18.66 10.90
CA ALA A 14 5.78 18.45 11.36
C ALA A 14 5.92 17.15 12.17
N LYS A 15 4.92 16.83 13.03
CA LYS A 15 4.88 15.57 13.77
C LYS A 15 4.73 14.35 12.84
N ALA A 16 3.81 14.44 11.88
CA ALA A 16 3.60 13.36 10.91
C ALA A 16 4.85 13.13 10.06
N LYS A 17 5.48 14.21 9.58
CA LYS A 17 6.72 14.13 8.81
C LYS A 17 7.85 13.50 9.62
N ALA A 18 8.08 13.94 10.85
CA ALA A 18 9.09 13.36 11.71
C ALA A 18 8.85 11.87 11.97
N ALA A 19 7.60 11.47 12.20
CA ALA A 19 7.23 10.07 12.38
C ALA A 19 7.44 9.23 11.11
N MET A 20 7.11 9.79 9.94
CA MET A 20 7.34 9.14 8.65
C MET A 20 8.84 8.96 8.38
N ASP A 21 9.64 10.01 8.57
CA ASP A 21 11.09 10.00 8.35
C ASP A 21 11.80 9.01 9.28
N ALA A 22 11.33 8.90 10.51
CA ALA A 22 11.83 7.95 11.50
C ALA A 22 11.33 6.51 11.29
N GLY A 23 10.37 6.30 10.39
CA GLY A 23 9.73 5.00 10.20
C GLY A 23 8.94 4.53 11.43
N THR A 24 8.41 5.47 12.22
CA THR A 24 7.61 5.17 13.42
C THR A 24 6.45 4.25 13.06
N LYS A 25 6.29 3.20 13.86
CA LYS A 25 5.23 2.21 13.67
C LYS A 25 4.16 2.34 14.74
N TRP A 26 2.93 2.09 14.34
CA TRP A 26 1.77 1.90 15.20
C TRP A 26 1.22 0.51 15.00
N SER A 27 0.39 0.04 15.88
CA SER A 27 -0.28 -1.25 15.75
C SER A 27 -1.80 -1.10 15.77
N ILE A 28 -2.45 -1.99 15.06
CA ILE A 28 -3.90 -2.17 15.07
C ILE A 28 -4.21 -3.63 15.39
N LYS A 29 -5.12 -3.84 16.35
CA LYS A 29 -5.62 -5.17 16.66
C LYS A 29 -6.82 -5.48 15.77
N LEU A 30 -6.72 -6.52 14.98
CA LEU A 30 -7.77 -6.99 14.10
C LEU A 30 -8.88 -7.70 14.88
N THR A 31 -10.06 -7.84 14.27
CA THR A 31 -11.21 -8.52 14.88
C THR A 31 -10.97 -10.02 15.15
N ASN A 32 -10.04 -10.64 14.43
CA ASN A 32 -9.61 -12.02 14.66
C ASN A 32 -8.55 -12.17 15.78
N GLY A 33 -8.16 -11.07 16.42
CA GLY A 33 -7.19 -11.03 17.50
C GLY A 33 -5.73 -10.86 17.06
N GLU A 34 -5.43 -10.92 15.77
CA GLU A 34 -4.11 -10.63 15.24
C GLU A 34 -3.78 -9.14 15.35
N THR A 35 -2.50 -8.81 15.29
CA THR A 35 -2.03 -7.43 15.33
C THR A 35 -1.23 -7.13 14.08
N LEU A 36 -1.57 -6.05 13.38
CA LEU A 36 -0.79 -5.52 12.28
C LEU A 36 -0.02 -4.28 12.74
N GLU A 37 1.22 -4.17 12.31
CA GLU A 37 1.98 -2.94 12.39
C GLU A 37 1.79 -2.12 11.13
N TYR A 38 1.77 -0.80 11.26
CA TYR A 38 1.67 0.12 10.14
C TYR A 38 2.47 1.39 10.39
N ARG A 39 2.86 2.08 9.33
CA ARG A 39 3.58 3.36 9.35
C ARG A 39 3.01 4.35 8.34
N ILE A 40 3.31 5.64 8.52
CA ILE A 40 3.00 6.67 7.52
C ILE A 40 3.95 6.51 6.33
N ILE A 41 3.41 6.57 5.11
CA ILE A 41 4.18 6.57 3.86
C ILE A 41 3.94 7.81 3.01
N GLY A 42 2.81 8.50 3.18
CA GLY A 42 2.46 9.70 2.43
C GLY A 42 1.73 10.73 3.29
N ILE A 43 1.96 12.00 2.98
CA ILE A 43 1.30 13.15 3.60
C ILE A 43 0.74 14.02 2.47
N ASN A 44 -0.58 14.20 2.43
CA ASN A 44 -1.29 14.86 1.32
C ASN A 44 -0.93 14.28 -0.06
N HIS A 45 -0.68 12.98 -0.12
CA HIS A 45 -0.29 12.30 -1.35
C HIS A 45 -1.51 11.92 -2.19
N ASP A 46 -2.41 11.13 -1.65
CA ASP A 46 -3.54 10.57 -2.37
C ASP A 46 -4.70 11.54 -2.51
N ASN A 47 -5.38 11.51 -3.66
CA ASN A 47 -6.66 12.17 -3.83
C ASN A 47 -7.77 11.35 -3.15
N LEU A 48 -8.76 12.04 -2.58
CA LEU A 48 -9.98 11.39 -2.11
C LEU A 48 -10.90 11.08 -3.28
N ALA A 49 -11.51 9.90 -3.26
CA ALA A 49 -12.37 9.43 -4.34
C ALA A 49 -13.67 10.25 -4.48
N ASP A 50 -14.07 10.98 -3.46
CA ASP A 50 -15.23 11.88 -3.47
C ASP A 50 -14.90 13.28 -4.03
N GLY A 51 -13.68 13.51 -4.45
CA GLY A 51 -13.22 14.80 -4.97
C GLY A 51 -13.06 15.90 -3.92
N SER A 52 -13.17 15.60 -2.63
CA SER A 52 -13.11 16.59 -1.55
C SER A 52 -11.68 17.08 -1.24
N GLY A 53 -10.67 16.61 -1.97
CA GLY A 53 -9.28 17.02 -1.83
C GLY A 53 -8.32 15.87 -1.59
N LYS A 54 -7.32 16.08 -0.75
CA LYS A 54 -6.26 15.13 -0.44
C LYS A 54 -6.53 14.36 0.86
N ALA A 55 -6.07 13.12 0.89
CA ALA A 55 -5.92 12.39 2.14
C ALA A 55 -4.79 13.01 2.98
N GLY A 56 -5.07 13.35 4.23
CA GLY A 56 -4.05 13.94 5.09
C GLY A 56 -2.87 13.01 5.33
N LEU A 57 -3.12 11.73 5.55
CA LEU A 57 -2.10 10.71 5.77
C LEU A 57 -2.45 9.43 5.03
N THR A 58 -1.43 8.78 4.49
CA THR A 58 -1.51 7.42 3.94
C THR A 58 -0.57 6.51 4.73
N PHE A 59 -1.06 5.33 5.05
CA PHE A 59 -0.34 4.36 5.87
C PHE A 59 -0.04 3.08 5.10
N LEU A 60 0.98 2.36 5.49
CA LEU A 60 1.39 1.05 4.99
C LEU A 60 1.54 0.06 6.14
N THR A 61 0.91 -1.10 6.05
CA THR A 61 1.21 -2.19 6.98
C THR A 61 2.60 -2.74 6.71
N THR A 62 3.33 -3.00 7.77
CA THR A 62 4.73 -3.44 7.71
C THR A 62 4.92 -4.83 8.30
N SER A 63 3.83 -5.50 8.64
CA SER A 63 3.84 -6.86 9.18
C SER A 63 3.16 -7.83 8.21
N THR A 64 3.59 -9.07 8.27
CA THR A 64 3.13 -10.17 7.42
C THR A 64 1.97 -10.92 8.07
N GLY A 65 0.84 -10.25 8.34
CA GLY A 65 -0.31 -10.88 9.01
C GLY A 65 -1.29 -11.55 8.05
N ILE A 66 -1.71 -10.84 7.01
CA ILE A 66 -2.76 -11.30 6.11
C ILE A 66 -2.17 -11.90 4.84
N LYS A 67 -2.63 -13.10 4.47
CA LYS A 67 -2.31 -13.72 3.17
C LYS A 67 -3.57 -13.87 2.33
N SER A 68 -3.47 -13.60 1.04
CA SER A 68 -4.56 -13.83 0.09
C SER A 68 -4.01 -14.08 -1.31
N ARG A 69 -4.84 -14.72 -2.12
CA ARG A 69 -4.68 -14.74 -3.57
C ARG A 69 -5.14 -13.41 -4.13
N MET A 70 -4.56 -12.98 -5.25
CA MET A 70 -5.09 -11.86 -6.03
C MET A 70 -6.40 -12.28 -6.67
N ASN A 71 -6.41 -13.45 -7.33
CA ASN A 71 -7.55 -14.07 -7.98
C ASN A 71 -7.59 -15.58 -7.69
N SER A 72 -8.75 -16.19 -7.78
CA SER A 72 -8.88 -17.66 -7.71
C SER A 72 -8.31 -18.33 -8.96
N ALA A 73 -8.42 -17.66 -10.11
CA ALA A 73 -7.85 -18.09 -11.37
C ALA A 73 -6.46 -17.49 -11.58
N ASN A 74 -5.57 -18.24 -12.24
CA ASN A 74 -4.23 -17.78 -12.58
C ASN A 74 -4.28 -16.85 -13.83
N ASN A 75 -4.84 -15.66 -13.66
CA ASN A 75 -4.83 -14.62 -14.68
C ASN A 75 -4.92 -13.22 -14.05
N ASN A 76 -4.48 -12.22 -14.81
CA ASN A 76 -4.52 -10.81 -14.40
C ASN A 76 -5.54 -10.00 -15.22
N VAL A 77 -6.49 -10.66 -15.85
CA VAL A 77 -7.52 -9.98 -16.69
C VAL A 77 -8.34 -9.01 -15.87
N GLY A 78 -8.47 -7.79 -16.37
CA GLY A 78 -9.13 -6.69 -15.68
C GLY A 78 -8.26 -5.97 -14.65
N GLY A 79 -7.02 -6.43 -14.43
CA GLY A 79 -6.07 -5.79 -13.50
C GLY A 79 -6.58 -5.75 -12.06
N TRP A 80 -6.11 -4.77 -11.30
CA TRP A 80 -6.55 -4.54 -9.93
C TRP A 80 -8.04 -4.26 -9.83
N GLU A 81 -8.59 -3.48 -10.76
CA GLU A 81 -10.01 -3.07 -10.74
C GLU A 81 -10.96 -4.27 -10.63
N ALA A 82 -10.69 -5.34 -11.37
CA ALA A 82 -11.51 -6.55 -11.39
C ALA A 82 -11.04 -7.65 -10.43
N SER A 83 -9.96 -7.44 -9.67
CA SER A 83 -9.40 -8.49 -8.83
C SER A 83 -10.30 -8.88 -7.65
N GLU A 84 -10.32 -10.16 -7.33
CA GLU A 84 -11.02 -10.68 -6.15
C GLU A 84 -10.42 -10.11 -4.85
N LEU A 85 -9.10 -9.90 -4.82
CA LEU A 85 -8.44 -9.32 -3.66
C LEU A 85 -8.93 -7.90 -3.36
N ARG A 86 -9.13 -7.07 -4.40
CA ARG A 86 -9.70 -5.73 -4.24
C ARG A 86 -11.09 -5.80 -3.58
N ALA A 87 -11.94 -6.72 -4.01
CA ALA A 87 -13.27 -6.91 -3.42
C ALA A 87 -13.16 -7.32 -1.93
N LYS A 88 -12.27 -8.26 -1.61
CA LYS A 88 -11.99 -8.69 -0.22
C LYS A 88 -11.50 -7.53 0.65
N MET A 89 -10.66 -6.67 0.12
CA MET A 89 -10.07 -5.53 0.83
C MET A 89 -11.07 -4.38 1.03
N ASN A 90 -12.06 -4.22 0.16
CA ASN A 90 -12.94 -3.05 0.19
C ASN A 90 -14.33 -3.30 0.76
N SER A 91 -14.83 -4.53 0.74
CA SER A 91 -16.16 -4.90 1.24
C SER A 91 -16.25 -6.32 1.78
N GLY A 92 -15.20 -7.12 1.60
CA GLY A 92 -15.19 -8.52 1.96
C GLY A 92 -14.43 -8.83 3.26
N GLU A 93 -13.87 -10.02 3.29
CA GLU A 93 -13.28 -10.62 4.50
C GLU A 93 -12.14 -9.80 5.09
N ILE A 94 -11.28 -9.18 4.25
CA ILE A 94 -10.13 -8.41 4.74
C ILE A 94 -10.61 -7.08 5.34
N TRP A 95 -11.60 -6.40 4.70
CA TRP A 95 -12.20 -5.21 5.28
C TRP A 95 -12.83 -5.49 6.65
N ASN A 96 -13.49 -6.64 6.78
CA ASN A 96 -14.16 -7.04 8.02
C ASN A 96 -13.21 -7.41 9.17
N LEU A 97 -11.92 -7.64 8.87
CA LEU A 97 -10.90 -7.76 9.91
C LEU A 97 -10.57 -6.44 10.59
N MET A 98 -10.82 -5.31 9.92
CA MET A 98 -10.53 -4.00 10.48
C MET A 98 -11.55 -3.67 11.58
N PRO A 99 -11.12 -3.19 12.76
CA PRO A 99 -12.04 -2.80 13.82
C PRO A 99 -12.87 -1.58 13.40
N SER A 100 -14.06 -1.46 13.96
CA SER A 100 -15.05 -0.45 13.57
C SER A 100 -14.58 1.00 13.76
N ASP A 101 -13.78 1.24 14.78
CA ASP A 101 -13.18 2.56 15.03
C ASP A 101 -12.16 2.94 13.95
N PHE A 102 -11.40 1.96 13.43
CA PHE A 102 -10.54 2.15 12.27
C PHE A 102 -11.38 2.37 11.00
N GLN A 103 -12.36 1.51 10.74
CA GLN A 103 -13.22 1.62 9.56
C GLN A 103 -13.92 2.99 9.46
N SER A 104 -14.33 3.55 10.57
CA SER A 104 -15.00 4.86 10.62
C SER A 104 -14.08 6.03 10.22
N LYS A 105 -12.78 5.85 10.27
CA LYS A 105 -11.77 6.87 9.97
C LYS A 105 -11.19 6.74 8.56
N VAL A 106 -11.36 5.59 7.93
CA VAL A 106 -10.84 5.34 6.58
C VAL A 106 -11.74 6.03 5.55
N LYS A 107 -11.12 6.77 4.64
CA LYS A 107 -11.76 7.34 3.46
C LYS A 107 -11.30 6.61 2.21
N SER A 108 -12.14 6.58 1.20
CA SER A 108 -11.75 6.03 -0.09
C SER A 108 -10.79 6.98 -0.80
N ALA A 109 -9.67 6.44 -1.25
CA ALA A 109 -8.73 7.11 -2.13
C ALA A 109 -9.05 6.79 -3.59
N GLU A 110 -8.79 7.73 -4.47
CA GLU A 110 -8.73 7.48 -5.91
C GLU A 110 -7.38 6.84 -6.24
N LYS A 111 -7.42 5.63 -6.81
CA LYS A 111 -6.22 4.92 -7.23
C LYS A 111 -6.24 4.65 -8.72
N LEU A 112 -5.21 5.13 -9.40
CA LEU A 112 -4.99 4.81 -10.81
C LEU A 112 -4.48 3.37 -10.91
N THR A 113 -5.00 2.62 -11.88
CA THR A 113 -4.70 1.20 -12.05
C THR A 113 -4.69 0.81 -13.51
N ILE A 114 -3.73 0.01 -13.89
CA ILE A 114 -3.64 -0.57 -15.22
C ILE A 114 -4.64 -1.70 -15.35
N ASN A 115 -5.47 -1.65 -16.39
CA ASN A 115 -6.33 -2.75 -16.78
C ASN A 115 -5.64 -3.62 -17.83
N THR A 116 -5.99 -4.90 -17.83
CA THR A 116 -5.53 -5.86 -18.81
C THR A 116 -6.73 -6.52 -19.51
N ILE A 117 -6.63 -6.69 -20.83
CA ILE A 117 -7.65 -7.38 -21.65
C ILE A 117 -7.29 -8.84 -21.92
N GLY A 118 -6.15 -9.27 -21.42
CA GLY A 118 -5.62 -10.63 -21.57
C GLY A 118 -4.20 -10.70 -21.03
N PRO A 119 -3.62 -11.90 -20.96
CA PRO A 119 -2.30 -12.10 -20.40
C PRO A 119 -1.24 -11.16 -21.01
N GLY A 120 -0.62 -10.34 -20.18
CA GLY A 120 0.43 -9.42 -20.60
C GLY A 120 -0.01 -8.31 -21.57
N LYS A 121 -1.29 -7.98 -21.65
CA LYS A 121 -1.82 -6.95 -22.55
C LYS A 121 -2.50 -5.83 -21.77
N PRO A 122 -1.77 -4.82 -21.30
CA PRO A 122 -2.38 -3.63 -20.72
C PRO A 122 -3.27 -2.94 -21.76
N SER A 123 -4.42 -2.42 -21.32
CA SER A 123 -5.39 -1.79 -22.21
C SER A 123 -5.60 -0.32 -21.93
N ALA A 124 -5.70 0.03 -20.67
CA ALA A 124 -5.99 1.38 -20.22
C ALA A 124 -5.59 1.56 -18.77
N VAL A 125 -5.48 2.82 -18.34
CA VAL A 125 -5.43 3.20 -16.93
C VAL A 125 -6.80 3.74 -16.56
N THR A 126 -7.38 3.20 -15.49
CA THR A 126 -8.65 3.65 -14.93
C THR A 126 -8.48 4.06 -13.49
N ALA A 127 -9.48 4.75 -12.94
CA ALA A 127 -9.49 5.13 -11.53
C ALA A 127 -10.43 4.21 -10.75
N THR A 128 -9.96 3.71 -9.62
CA THR A 128 -10.77 2.99 -8.64
C THR A 128 -10.94 3.80 -7.36
N SER A 129 -12.06 3.57 -6.68
CA SER A 129 -12.32 4.14 -5.36
C SER A 129 -12.11 3.07 -4.31
N ASP A 130 -11.04 3.19 -3.53
CA ASP A 130 -10.60 2.12 -2.64
C ASP A 130 -10.39 2.61 -1.20
N ARG A 131 -11.02 1.94 -0.23
CA ARG A 131 -10.79 2.15 1.20
C ARG A 131 -9.47 1.53 1.66
N LEU A 132 -9.23 0.31 1.24
CA LEU A 132 -7.94 -0.36 1.35
C LEU A 132 -7.44 -0.69 -0.06
N PHE A 133 -6.17 -0.49 -0.30
CA PHE A 133 -5.55 -0.73 -1.60
C PHE A 133 -4.13 -1.30 -1.46
N LEU A 134 -3.62 -1.87 -2.51
CA LEU A 134 -2.22 -2.23 -2.65
C LEU A 134 -1.47 -1.06 -3.30
N LEU A 135 -0.18 -0.96 -3.03
CA LEU A 135 0.68 -0.04 -3.76
C LEU A 135 0.83 -0.49 -5.21
N SER A 136 1.00 0.46 -6.12
CA SER A 136 1.50 0.16 -7.47
C SER A 136 3.02 0.18 -7.48
N TYR A 137 3.59 -0.37 -8.54
CA TYR A 137 5.03 -0.30 -8.80
C TYR A 137 5.53 1.15 -8.80
N SER A 138 4.86 2.07 -9.50
CA SER A 138 5.27 3.47 -9.60
C SER A 138 5.12 4.26 -8.28
N GLU A 139 4.32 3.78 -7.36
CA GLU A 139 4.21 4.35 -6.01
C GLU A 139 5.39 3.96 -5.10
N ILE A 140 6.16 2.95 -5.49
CA ILE A 140 7.34 2.46 -4.78
C ILE A 140 8.63 2.92 -5.45
N VAL A 141 8.72 2.78 -6.78
CA VAL A 141 9.93 3.00 -7.57
C VAL A 141 9.78 4.23 -8.47
N PRO A 142 10.77 5.15 -8.50
CA PRO A 142 10.68 6.35 -9.34
C PRO A 142 10.97 6.10 -10.83
N THR A 143 11.47 4.91 -11.18
CA THR A 143 11.87 4.57 -12.56
C THR A 143 10.89 3.57 -13.16
N SER A 144 10.70 3.64 -14.47
CA SER A 144 9.89 2.65 -15.18
C SER A 144 10.48 1.25 -15.03
N TYR A 145 9.60 0.28 -14.88
CA TYR A 145 9.96 -1.12 -15.03
C TYR A 145 10.28 -1.37 -16.52
N TRP A 146 11.49 -1.78 -16.86
CA TRP A 146 11.91 -1.88 -18.27
C TRP A 146 11.68 -0.55 -19.01
N ALA A 147 12.58 0.39 -18.85
CA ALA A 147 12.49 1.81 -19.24
C ALA A 147 11.93 2.10 -20.65
N ASP A 148 11.95 1.13 -21.56
CA ASP A 148 11.53 1.30 -22.96
C ASP A 148 10.29 0.49 -23.36
N SER A 149 9.74 -0.36 -22.51
CA SER A 149 8.75 -1.36 -22.93
C SER A 149 7.35 -1.20 -22.35
N ASP A 150 7.17 -0.42 -21.28
CA ASP A 150 5.84 -0.19 -20.73
C ASP A 150 5.64 1.21 -20.13
N PRO A 151 5.17 2.16 -20.96
CA PRO A 151 4.87 3.52 -20.48
C PRO A 151 3.70 3.58 -19.50
N LEU A 152 2.88 2.52 -19.40
CA LEU A 152 1.72 2.52 -18.53
C LEU A 152 2.09 2.27 -17.06
N THR A 153 3.17 1.57 -16.77
CA THR A 153 3.58 1.28 -15.38
C THR A 153 3.83 2.54 -14.56
N SER A 154 4.29 3.62 -15.20
CA SER A 154 4.48 4.93 -14.54
C SER A 154 3.19 5.72 -14.33
N SER A 155 2.07 5.29 -14.88
CA SER A 155 0.79 6.02 -14.83
C SER A 155 -0.14 5.60 -13.68
N GLU A 156 0.27 4.66 -12.83
CA GLU A 156 -0.50 4.21 -11.67
C GLU A 156 -0.27 5.04 -10.39
N GLY A 157 0.36 6.18 -10.50
CA GLY A 157 0.67 7.07 -9.39
C GLY A 157 2.15 7.46 -9.33
N THR A 158 2.51 8.18 -8.29
CA THR A 158 3.88 8.67 -8.06
C THR A 158 4.46 8.09 -6.77
N GLN A 159 5.78 8.01 -6.68
CA GLN A 159 6.47 7.47 -5.52
C GLN A 159 6.07 8.19 -4.23
N TYR A 160 5.71 7.41 -3.21
CA TYR A 160 5.40 7.95 -1.88
C TYR A 160 6.63 8.57 -1.21
N GLU A 161 6.37 9.59 -0.39
CA GLU A 161 7.40 10.36 0.31
C GLU A 161 8.32 9.49 1.16
N ALA A 162 7.78 8.45 1.80
CA ALA A 162 8.56 7.54 2.65
C ALA A 162 9.62 6.73 1.88
N PHE A 163 9.48 6.58 0.56
CA PHE A 163 10.39 5.84 -0.30
C PHE A 163 11.37 6.73 -1.04
N LYS A 164 11.09 8.04 -1.16
CA LYS A 164 11.96 8.99 -1.85
C LYS A 164 13.35 9.00 -1.23
N GLY A 165 14.37 8.85 -2.07
CA GLY A 165 15.77 8.78 -1.66
C GLY A 165 16.19 7.46 -1.00
N LYS A 166 15.26 6.53 -0.75
CA LYS A 166 15.53 5.20 -0.17
C LYS A 166 15.36 4.09 -1.19
N VAL A 167 14.35 4.20 -2.06
CA VAL A 167 14.14 3.28 -3.18
C VAL A 167 14.42 4.05 -4.46
N MET A 168 15.55 3.75 -5.10
CA MET A 168 16.01 4.45 -6.30
C MET A 168 15.80 3.65 -7.58
N ASN A 169 15.65 2.35 -7.45
CA ASN A 169 15.52 1.41 -8.55
C ASN A 169 14.78 0.14 -8.11
N ASN A 170 14.58 -0.76 -9.03
CA ASN A 170 13.91 -2.04 -8.83
C ASN A 170 14.83 -3.20 -8.47
N HIS A 171 15.97 -2.95 -7.87
CA HIS A 171 16.86 -4.01 -7.42
C HIS A 171 16.59 -4.43 -5.99
N SER A 172 17.06 -5.61 -5.64
CA SER A 172 17.06 -6.12 -4.27
C SER A 172 17.89 -5.24 -3.33
N GLY A 173 17.66 -5.36 -2.03
CA GLY A 173 18.40 -4.62 -1.01
C GLY A 173 17.70 -3.39 -0.47
N ASN A 174 16.47 -3.10 -0.90
CA ASN A 174 15.68 -2.01 -0.34
C ASN A 174 15.14 -2.38 1.06
N GLU A 175 15.91 -2.08 2.10
CA GLU A 175 15.58 -2.46 3.49
C GLU A 175 14.20 -1.96 3.94
N CYS A 176 13.75 -0.80 3.44
CA CYS A 176 12.45 -0.25 3.79
C CYS A 176 11.25 -1.00 3.19
N LEU A 177 11.51 -1.97 2.30
CA LEU A 177 10.49 -2.80 1.66
C LEU A 177 10.47 -4.24 2.19
N LYS A 178 11.40 -4.63 3.06
CA LYS A 178 11.51 -5.98 3.60
C LYS A 178 10.53 -6.19 4.75
N PHE A 179 9.41 -6.84 4.47
CA PHE A 179 8.37 -7.14 5.46
C PHE A 179 8.31 -8.63 5.86
N GLY A 180 9.37 -9.39 5.58
CA GLY A 180 9.49 -10.79 5.99
C GLY A 180 8.90 -11.80 5.02
N GLY A 181 8.47 -11.39 3.83
CA GLY A 181 7.96 -12.27 2.80
C GLY A 181 7.55 -11.52 1.54
N PHE A 182 7.15 -12.26 0.53
CA PHE A 182 6.60 -11.67 -0.69
C PHE A 182 5.25 -11.01 -0.39
N TRP A 183 5.06 -9.75 -0.80
CA TRP A 183 3.81 -9.04 -0.67
C TRP A 183 3.36 -8.40 -1.98
N TRP A 184 2.04 -8.36 -2.18
CA TRP A 184 1.43 -7.92 -3.41
C TRP A 184 1.59 -6.45 -3.71
N GLU A 185 1.79 -6.14 -4.99
CA GLU A 185 1.46 -4.85 -5.61
C GLU A 185 0.20 -4.99 -6.47
N ARG A 186 -0.48 -3.86 -6.78
CA ARG A 186 -1.66 -3.89 -7.65
C ARG A 186 -1.32 -3.85 -9.14
N SER A 187 -0.09 -3.53 -9.51
CA SER A 187 0.35 -3.44 -10.91
C SER A 187 0.40 -4.81 -11.56
N PRO A 188 -0.33 -5.06 -12.66
CA PRO A 188 -0.15 -6.27 -13.43
C PRO A 188 1.20 -6.23 -14.16
N GLN A 189 1.88 -7.36 -14.28
CA GLN A 189 3.12 -7.44 -15.04
C GLN A 189 2.88 -7.35 -16.54
N PRO A 190 3.53 -6.41 -17.26
CA PRO A 190 3.24 -6.16 -18.65
C PRO A 190 3.71 -7.25 -19.62
N LEU A 191 4.73 -7.99 -19.25
CA LEU A 191 5.33 -9.01 -20.11
C LEU A 191 5.03 -10.45 -19.68
N SER A 192 4.34 -10.61 -18.57
CA SER A 192 4.04 -11.94 -18.04
C SER A 192 2.59 -12.30 -18.26
N PHE A 193 2.38 -13.54 -18.63
CA PHE A 193 1.10 -14.08 -19.11
C PHE A 193 -0.03 -14.01 -18.08
N SER A 194 0.24 -13.76 -16.80
CA SER A 194 -0.83 -13.77 -15.79
C SER A 194 -0.47 -13.05 -14.49
N PHE A 195 0.75 -12.58 -14.29
CA PHE A 195 1.26 -12.19 -12.99
C PHE A 195 0.95 -10.74 -12.61
N PHE A 196 0.93 -10.49 -11.32
CA PHE A 196 1.05 -9.16 -10.74
C PHE A 196 2.46 -8.94 -10.20
N HIS A 197 2.85 -7.68 -10.11
CA HIS A 197 4.04 -7.30 -9.37
C HIS A 197 3.86 -7.55 -7.87
N GLY A 198 4.98 -7.68 -7.21
CA GLY A 198 5.06 -7.70 -5.77
C GLY A 198 6.48 -7.54 -5.31
N VAL A 199 6.63 -7.15 -4.07
CA VAL A 199 7.94 -7.02 -3.45
C VAL A 199 8.35 -8.35 -2.85
N ASP A 200 9.51 -8.84 -3.22
CA ASP A 200 10.04 -10.07 -2.67
C ASP A 200 10.65 -9.87 -1.26
N PHE A 201 11.10 -10.96 -0.66
CA PHE A 201 11.68 -10.92 0.70
C PHE A 201 13.08 -10.28 0.76
N TRP A 202 13.73 -10.03 -0.38
CA TRP A 202 14.97 -9.24 -0.46
C TRP A 202 14.72 -7.74 -0.69
N GLY A 203 13.45 -7.30 -0.80
CA GLY A 203 13.09 -5.92 -1.05
C GLY A 203 13.23 -5.52 -2.52
N ASP A 204 13.06 -6.47 -3.44
CA ASP A 204 12.97 -6.23 -4.88
C ASP A 204 11.50 -6.00 -5.26
N PRO A 205 11.14 -4.78 -5.72
CA PRO A 205 9.77 -4.45 -6.11
C PRO A 205 9.42 -4.94 -7.54
N SER A 206 10.32 -5.62 -8.22
CA SER A 206 10.05 -6.22 -9.54
C SER A 206 9.65 -7.68 -9.48
N GLY A 207 9.44 -8.22 -8.28
CA GLY A 207 9.01 -9.59 -8.09
C GLY A 207 7.73 -9.93 -8.84
N SER A 208 7.56 -11.21 -9.18
CA SER A 208 6.41 -11.72 -9.94
C SER A 208 5.60 -12.67 -9.09
N GLY A 209 4.32 -12.37 -8.90
CA GLY A 209 3.39 -13.20 -8.15
C GLY A 209 2.32 -13.84 -9.04
N ASP A 210 2.16 -15.16 -8.94
CA ASP A 210 1.03 -15.89 -9.52
C ASP A 210 -0.27 -15.46 -8.82
N PRO A 211 -1.30 -14.94 -9.53
CA PRO A 211 -2.55 -14.48 -8.93
C PRO A 211 -3.25 -15.50 -8.05
N ALA A 212 -3.13 -16.80 -8.35
CA ALA A 212 -3.65 -17.87 -7.52
C ALA A 212 -2.76 -18.24 -6.31
N GLY A 213 -1.57 -17.67 -6.22
CA GLY A 213 -0.65 -17.87 -5.11
C GLY A 213 -1.08 -17.17 -3.82
N LEU A 214 -0.73 -17.74 -2.67
CA LEU A 214 -0.99 -17.15 -1.35
C LEU A 214 0.20 -16.32 -0.91
N TYR A 215 0.14 -15.02 -1.13
CA TYR A 215 1.17 -14.09 -0.71
C TYR A 215 0.64 -13.10 0.32
N TYR A 216 1.53 -12.36 0.94
CA TYR A 216 1.14 -11.37 1.93
C TYR A 216 0.43 -10.19 1.29
N VAL A 217 -0.63 -9.79 1.95
CA VAL A 217 -1.36 -8.57 1.65
C VAL A 217 -0.85 -7.52 2.62
N SER A 218 -0.20 -6.50 2.08
CA SER A 218 0.13 -5.28 2.85
C SER A 218 -0.95 -4.25 2.56
N PRO A 219 -2.12 -4.36 3.19
CA PRO A 219 -3.22 -3.47 2.90
C PRO A 219 -2.92 -2.11 3.45
N LEU A 220 -3.39 -1.13 2.73
CA LEU A 220 -3.34 0.22 3.17
C LEU A 220 -4.49 1.04 2.83
N GLY A 221 -4.78 1.90 3.74
CA GLY A 221 -5.80 2.88 3.60
C GLY A 221 -5.25 4.30 3.63
N ALA A 222 -5.90 5.20 2.91
CA ALA A 222 -5.81 6.61 3.16
C ALA A 222 -6.66 6.94 4.38
N LEU A 223 -6.05 7.47 5.43
CA LEU A 223 -6.75 7.94 6.61
C LEU A 223 -6.92 9.44 6.55
N VAL A 224 -8.14 9.88 6.65
CA VAL A 224 -8.50 11.30 6.58
C VAL A 224 -9.06 11.82 7.87
N SER A 225 -9.16 11.05 8.89
CA SER A 225 -9.76 11.59 10.08
C SER A 225 -8.75 12.06 11.10
N SER A 226 -9.25 12.83 12.03
CA SER A 226 -8.70 13.28 13.29
C SER A 226 -8.14 12.16 14.19
N ALA A 227 -7.58 11.11 13.62
CA ALA A 227 -6.74 10.21 14.39
C ALA A 227 -5.61 11.08 14.93
N SER A 228 -5.76 11.52 16.14
CA SER A 228 -4.69 12.13 16.90
C SER A 228 -3.49 11.19 16.79
N ILE A 229 -2.37 11.71 16.33
CA ILE A 229 -1.07 11.03 16.37
C ILE A 229 -0.65 10.96 17.86
N GLU A 230 -1.58 10.60 18.73
CA GLU A 230 -1.41 10.84 20.17
C GLU A 230 -0.79 9.70 20.94
N ARG A 231 -0.59 8.53 20.32
CA ARG A 231 0.23 7.49 20.97
C ARG A 231 0.92 6.62 19.93
N PRO A 232 2.23 6.72 19.78
CA PRO A 232 2.99 5.59 19.27
C PRO A 232 2.70 4.39 20.19
N ALA A 233 2.52 3.21 19.61
CA ALA A 233 2.57 1.99 20.39
C ALA A 233 3.86 2.05 21.23
N GLN A 234 3.75 1.85 22.54
CA GLN A 234 4.94 1.78 23.37
C GLN A 234 5.88 0.75 22.72
N PRO A 235 7.15 1.08 22.50
CA PRO A 235 8.08 0.06 22.08
C PRO A 235 7.96 -1.08 23.09
N CYS A 236 7.82 -2.30 22.59
CA CYS A 236 7.88 -3.48 23.44
C CYS A 236 9.09 -3.31 24.32
N ALA A 237 8.87 -3.15 25.61
CA ALA A 237 9.94 -3.01 26.58
C ALA A 237 10.85 -4.22 26.38
N GLY A 238 12.06 -3.96 25.90
CA GLY A 238 13.06 -4.98 25.79
C GLY A 238 13.21 -5.60 27.19
N LEU A 239 13.06 -6.91 27.28
CA LEU A 239 13.43 -7.66 28.46
C LEU A 239 14.88 -7.29 28.78
N SER A 240 15.08 -6.41 29.76
CA SER A 240 16.38 -6.23 30.35
C SER A 240 16.68 -7.56 31.03
N LEU A 241 17.58 -8.33 30.45
CA LEU A 241 18.24 -9.39 31.17
C LEU A 241 19.01 -8.73 32.30
N GLY A 242 18.43 -8.76 33.50
CA GLY A 242 19.13 -8.41 34.72
C GLY A 242 20.31 -9.37 34.92
N ASN A 243 21.42 -8.80 35.24
CA ASN A 243 22.59 -9.49 35.78
C ASN A 243 22.26 -10.24 37.05
#